data_b370f54e045f6382979aae0843cb167b
#
_entry.id   b370f54e045f6382979aae0843cb167b
#
_cell.length_a   1.000
_cell.length_b   1.000
_cell.length_c   1.000
_cell.angle_alpha   90.00
_cell.angle_beta   90.00
_cell.angle_gamma   90.00
#
_symmetry.space_group_name_H-M   'P 1'
#
loop_
_entity.id
_entity.type
_entity.pdbx_description
1 polymer ?
#
loop_
_entity_poly.entity_id
_entity_poly.type
_entity_poly.pdbx_seq_one_letter_code
_entity_poly.pdbx_strand_id
1 'polypeptide(L)'
;FDFMHFTQTRIATIDIYAVFFLLLMYDAMVLFLRKDLTVAPLKKLLPPLLACGVFTGLGIASKWTAAYGALGLAVLFFGKLAFTLLAEKREGRELRPLWKKCGLLCLWCCLFFLVIPFGIYFAAFLPLTTLPHNVERLWDTFVNYQTTMFNYHSQLKAEHYFASPWYEWPFDIRPIWYFASDACNAAGEYSTIAALGNPLLWIVSFLALIAAVRQLWHGIRRPAAVAAVGFLSVYLPWTLVPRL
;
A
#
# COMPACT_ATOMS: atom_id res chain seq x y z
N PHE A 1 8.59 -20.67 2.14
CA PHE A 1 8.92 -19.86 3.31
C PHE A 1 9.88 -18.73 2.90
N ASP A 2 9.50 -17.49 3.16
CA ASP A 2 10.32 -16.31 2.85
C ASP A 2 11.04 -15.83 4.11
N PHE A 3 12.36 -15.80 4.08
CA PHE A 3 13.19 -15.44 5.23
C PHE A 3 13.08 -13.96 5.58
N MET A 4 12.94 -13.08 4.58
CA MET A 4 12.76 -11.64 4.80
C MET A 4 11.46 -11.40 5.58
N HIS A 5 10.35 -11.97 5.15
CA HIS A 5 9.08 -11.87 5.87
C HIS A 5 9.17 -12.42 7.30
N PHE A 6 9.84 -13.56 7.48
CA PHE A 6 10.05 -14.13 8.80
C PHE A 6 10.84 -13.19 9.72
N THR A 7 11.94 -12.61 9.24
CA THR A 7 12.75 -11.67 10.03
C THR A 7 11.95 -10.44 10.39
N GLN A 8 11.26 -9.82 9.41
CA GLN A 8 10.43 -8.62 9.61
C GLN A 8 9.34 -8.82 10.66
N THR A 9 8.71 -10.00 10.71
CA THR A 9 7.68 -10.31 11.71
C THR A 9 8.26 -10.52 13.11
N ARG A 10 9.52 -10.97 13.22
CA ARG A 10 10.17 -11.24 14.52
C ARG A 10 10.73 -10.01 15.19
N ILE A 11 11.23 -9.05 14.44
CA ILE A 11 11.76 -7.80 14.99
C ILE A 11 10.68 -6.74 15.26
N ALA A 12 9.41 -7.09 15.09
CA ALA A 12 8.24 -6.25 15.38
C ALA A 12 8.26 -4.88 14.70
N THR A 13 8.68 -4.82 13.43
CA THR A 13 8.63 -3.58 12.65
C THR A 13 7.20 -3.22 12.25
N ILE A 14 6.94 -1.91 12.10
CA ILE A 14 5.63 -1.41 11.66
C ILE A 14 5.28 -1.81 10.21
N ASP A 15 6.26 -2.25 9.44
CA ASP A 15 6.11 -2.63 8.03
C ASP A 15 5.11 -3.76 7.84
N ILE A 16 5.09 -4.73 8.77
CA ILE A 16 4.17 -5.87 8.68
C ILE A 16 2.69 -5.42 8.74
N TYR A 17 2.37 -4.42 9.55
CA TYR A 17 1.00 -3.89 9.64
C TYR A 17 0.62 -3.13 8.37
N ALA A 18 1.53 -2.33 7.83
CA ALA A 18 1.30 -1.63 6.56
C ALA A 18 1.06 -2.62 5.41
N VAL A 19 1.88 -3.68 5.29
CA VAL A 19 1.70 -4.75 4.29
C VAL A 19 0.38 -5.48 4.49
N PHE A 20 0.01 -5.81 5.73
CA PHE A 20 -1.26 -6.47 6.05
C PHE A 20 -2.46 -5.65 5.55
N PHE A 21 -2.51 -4.34 5.86
CA PHE A 21 -3.59 -3.48 5.39
C PHE A 21 -3.55 -3.24 3.88
N LEU A 22 -2.36 -3.18 3.28
CA LEU A 22 -2.20 -3.16 1.82
C LEU A 22 -2.86 -4.38 1.16
N LEU A 23 -2.62 -5.57 1.67
CA LEU A 23 -3.24 -6.79 1.15
C LEU A 23 -4.76 -6.77 1.31
N LEU A 24 -5.27 -6.37 2.47
CA LEU A 24 -6.72 -6.30 2.73
C LEU A 24 -7.44 -5.28 1.83
N MET A 25 -6.85 -4.09 1.59
CA MET A 25 -7.49 -3.13 0.71
C MET A 25 -7.52 -3.59 -0.75
N TYR A 26 -6.48 -4.32 -1.22
CA TYR A 26 -6.49 -4.90 -2.57
C TYR A 26 -7.43 -6.09 -2.68
N ASP A 27 -7.57 -6.93 -1.65
CA ASP A 27 -8.56 -8.00 -1.62
C ASP A 27 -9.99 -7.44 -1.69
N ALA A 28 -10.29 -6.41 -0.90
CA ALA A 28 -11.56 -5.71 -0.99
C ALA A 28 -11.80 -5.10 -2.39
N MET A 29 -10.76 -4.55 -3.03
CA MET A 29 -10.86 -4.07 -4.41
C MET A 29 -11.16 -5.20 -5.40
N VAL A 30 -10.58 -6.39 -5.24
CA VAL A 30 -10.91 -7.57 -6.06
C VAL A 30 -12.40 -7.91 -5.93
N LEU A 31 -12.97 -7.84 -4.72
CA LEU A 31 -14.41 -8.07 -4.52
C LEU A 31 -15.28 -7.05 -5.27
N PHE A 32 -14.85 -5.78 -5.34
CA PHE A 32 -15.51 -4.77 -6.16
C PHE A 32 -15.36 -5.05 -7.66
N LEU A 33 -14.16 -5.37 -8.13
CA LEU A 33 -13.86 -5.60 -9.54
C LEU A 33 -14.62 -6.80 -10.13
N ARG A 34 -14.95 -7.79 -9.31
CA ARG A 34 -15.76 -8.95 -9.71
C ARG A 34 -17.24 -8.61 -9.96
N LYS A 35 -17.71 -7.45 -9.48
CA LYS A 35 -19.11 -7.04 -9.68
C LYS A 35 -19.31 -6.46 -11.08
N ASP A 36 -20.44 -6.77 -11.68
CA ASP A 36 -20.86 -6.11 -12.91
C ASP A 36 -21.52 -4.78 -12.58
N LEU A 37 -20.93 -3.68 -13.09
CA LEU A 37 -21.45 -2.33 -12.83
C LEU A 37 -22.78 -2.06 -13.52
N THR A 38 -23.09 -2.76 -14.60
CA THR A 38 -24.33 -2.54 -15.34
C THR A 38 -25.54 -3.08 -14.58
N VAL A 39 -25.40 -4.25 -13.94
CA VAL A 39 -26.47 -4.98 -13.27
C VAL A 39 -26.48 -4.78 -11.76
N ALA A 40 -25.30 -4.75 -11.12
CA ALA A 40 -25.22 -4.75 -9.67
C ALA A 40 -25.81 -3.47 -9.05
N PRO A 41 -26.69 -3.56 -8.05
CA PRO A 41 -27.18 -2.39 -7.33
C PRO A 41 -26.09 -1.78 -6.45
N LEU A 42 -26.17 -0.47 -6.17
CA LEU A 42 -25.20 0.27 -5.36
C LEU A 42 -24.93 -0.39 -4.02
N LYS A 43 -25.95 -0.89 -3.33
CA LYS A 43 -25.82 -1.59 -2.03
C LYS A 43 -24.87 -2.79 -2.06
N LYS A 44 -24.59 -3.37 -3.24
CA LYS A 44 -23.62 -4.45 -3.42
C LYS A 44 -22.24 -3.94 -3.85
N LEU A 45 -22.14 -2.72 -4.39
CA LEU A 45 -20.91 -2.10 -4.86
C LEU A 45 -20.19 -1.31 -3.74
N LEU A 46 -20.96 -0.68 -2.84
CA LEU A 46 -20.41 0.19 -1.80
C LEU A 46 -19.62 -0.55 -0.69
N PRO A 47 -20.06 -1.73 -0.16
CA PRO A 47 -19.35 -2.35 0.95
C PRO A 47 -17.87 -2.68 0.67
N PRO A 48 -17.49 -3.27 -0.49
CA PRO A 48 -16.08 -3.51 -0.78
C PRO A 48 -15.28 -2.20 -0.95
N LEU A 49 -15.87 -1.12 -1.49
CA LEU A 49 -15.21 0.18 -1.59
C LEU A 49 -15.04 0.84 -0.22
N LEU A 50 -16.03 0.71 0.67
CA LEU A 50 -15.91 1.14 2.07
C LEU A 50 -14.76 0.39 2.77
N ALA A 51 -14.69 -0.94 2.60
CA ALA A 51 -13.61 -1.74 3.16
C ALA A 51 -12.24 -1.29 2.64
N CYS A 52 -12.11 -1.01 1.33
CA CYS A 52 -10.89 -0.39 0.78
C CYS A 52 -10.51 0.89 1.52
N GLY A 53 -11.47 1.80 1.73
CA GLY A 53 -11.23 3.07 2.41
C GLY A 53 -10.80 2.90 3.88
N VAL A 54 -11.47 2.01 4.61
CA VAL A 54 -11.10 1.69 6.00
C VAL A 54 -9.69 1.13 6.08
N PHE A 55 -9.36 0.13 5.25
CA PHE A 55 -8.02 -0.46 5.25
C PHE A 55 -6.95 0.51 4.75
N THR A 56 -7.28 1.42 3.83
CA THR A 56 -6.40 2.54 3.45
C THR A 56 -6.08 3.41 4.67
N GLY A 57 -7.09 3.79 5.45
CA GLY A 57 -6.90 4.59 6.66
C GLY A 57 -6.02 3.91 7.70
N LEU A 58 -6.28 2.63 7.99
CA LEU A 58 -5.49 1.81 8.92
C LEU A 58 -4.05 1.62 8.41
N GLY A 59 -3.87 1.41 7.11
CA GLY A 59 -2.55 1.30 6.50
C GLY A 59 -1.75 2.59 6.64
N ILE A 60 -2.35 3.74 6.32
CA ILE A 60 -1.70 5.06 6.46
C ILE A 60 -1.39 5.37 7.94
N ALA A 61 -2.29 5.01 8.86
CA ALA A 61 -2.06 5.15 10.30
C ALA A 61 -0.89 4.28 10.80
N SER A 62 -0.62 3.16 10.12
CA SER A 62 0.55 2.32 10.41
C SER A 62 1.82 2.89 9.78
N LYS A 63 1.78 3.23 8.49
CA LYS A 63 2.94 3.78 7.74
C LYS A 63 2.46 4.56 6.51
N TRP A 64 2.96 5.77 6.31
CA TRP A 64 2.56 6.64 5.19
C TRP A 64 2.73 6.00 3.79
N THR A 65 3.66 5.08 3.65
CA THR A 65 3.88 4.37 2.37
C THR A 65 2.64 3.59 1.90
N ALA A 66 1.72 3.25 2.81
CA ALA A 66 0.45 2.63 2.42
C ALA A 66 -0.43 3.55 1.55
N ALA A 67 -0.22 4.88 1.61
CA ALA A 67 -0.91 5.83 0.73
C ALA A 67 -0.58 5.59 -0.76
N TYR A 68 0.61 5.09 -1.06
CA TYR A 68 0.97 4.72 -2.44
C TYR A 68 0.08 3.60 -2.97
N GLY A 69 -0.31 2.65 -2.12
CA GLY A 69 -1.28 1.62 -2.49
C GLY A 69 -2.64 2.18 -2.90
N ALA A 70 -3.09 3.29 -2.28
CA ALA A 70 -4.34 3.93 -2.66
C ALA A 70 -4.32 4.49 -4.10
N LEU A 71 -3.15 4.90 -4.62
CA LEU A 71 -3.01 5.28 -6.03
C LEU A 71 -3.32 4.11 -6.97
N GLY A 72 -2.84 2.90 -6.63
CA GLY A 72 -3.17 1.69 -7.38
C GLY A 72 -4.67 1.35 -7.31
N LEU A 73 -5.31 1.52 -6.14
CA LEU A 73 -6.77 1.37 -6.03
C LEU A 73 -7.52 2.35 -6.95
N ALA A 74 -7.05 3.61 -7.02
CA ALA A 74 -7.64 4.62 -7.93
C ALA A 74 -7.50 4.18 -9.41
N VAL A 75 -6.33 3.70 -9.82
CA VAL A 75 -6.12 3.16 -11.18
C VAL A 75 -7.08 2.02 -11.48
N LEU A 76 -7.24 1.06 -10.56
CA LEU A 76 -8.15 -0.07 -10.71
C LEU A 76 -9.62 0.37 -10.75
N PHE A 77 -10.01 1.29 -9.87
CA PHE A 77 -11.38 1.82 -9.82
C PHE A 77 -11.74 2.56 -11.10
N PHE A 78 -10.98 3.58 -11.47
CA PHE A 78 -11.26 4.37 -12.68
C PHE A 78 -11.11 3.54 -13.95
N GLY A 79 -10.13 2.62 -13.99
CA GLY A 79 -10.00 1.65 -15.07
C GLY A 79 -11.27 0.80 -15.23
N LYS A 80 -11.83 0.27 -14.13
CA LYS A 80 -13.10 -0.48 -14.15
C LYS A 80 -14.26 0.36 -14.70
N LEU A 81 -14.38 1.63 -14.26
CA LEU A 81 -15.42 2.51 -14.77
C LEU A 81 -15.25 2.77 -16.28
N ALA A 82 -14.04 3.15 -16.69
CA ALA A 82 -13.72 3.45 -18.08
C ALA A 82 -13.96 2.25 -19.01
N PHE A 83 -13.43 1.07 -18.65
CA PHE A 83 -13.64 -0.14 -19.45
C PHE A 83 -15.11 -0.54 -19.57
N THR A 84 -15.89 -0.37 -18.49
CA THR A 84 -17.33 -0.67 -18.54
C THR A 84 -18.06 0.32 -19.45
N LEU A 85 -17.80 1.64 -19.32
CA LEU A 85 -18.40 2.67 -20.17
C LEU A 85 -18.03 2.48 -21.65
N LEU A 86 -16.78 2.14 -21.95
CA LEU A 86 -16.34 1.89 -23.32
C LEU A 86 -16.98 0.63 -23.92
N ALA A 87 -17.16 -0.42 -23.12
CA ALA A 87 -17.82 -1.64 -23.56
C ALA A 87 -19.30 -1.37 -23.91
N GLU A 88 -20.04 -0.72 -23.02
CA GLU A 88 -21.45 -0.37 -23.25
C GLU A 88 -21.64 0.57 -24.46
N LYS A 89 -20.69 1.53 -24.64
CA LYS A 89 -20.68 2.40 -25.82
C LYS A 89 -20.48 1.62 -27.13
N ARG A 90 -19.57 0.65 -27.13
CA ARG A 90 -19.31 -0.19 -28.32
C ARG A 90 -20.53 -1.04 -28.71
N GLU A 91 -21.32 -1.44 -27.71
CA GLU A 91 -22.54 -2.22 -27.91
C GLU A 91 -23.76 -1.34 -28.25
N GLY A 92 -23.59 -0.02 -28.39
CA GLY A 92 -24.66 0.92 -28.74
C GLY A 92 -25.70 1.14 -27.64
N ARG A 93 -25.39 0.77 -26.38
CA ARG A 93 -26.33 0.90 -25.26
C ARG A 93 -26.38 2.33 -24.72
N GLU A 94 -27.51 2.69 -24.10
CA GLU A 94 -27.68 4.00 -23.47
C GLU A 94 -26.76 4.13 -22.27
N LEU A 95 -25.88 5.13 -22.30
CA LEU A 95 -24.87 5.35 -21.24
C LEU A 95 -25.36 6.18 -20.06
N ARG A 96 -26.47 6.92 -20.21
CA ARG A 96 -26.95 7.88 -19.19
C ARG A 96 -27.17 7.24 -17.81
N PRO A 97 -27.82 6.05 -17.68
CA PRO A 97 -27.96 5.39 -16.38
C PRO A 97 -26.62 4.99 -15.76
N LEU A 98 -25.69 4.51 -16.58
CA LEU A 98 -24.36 4.08 -16.13
C LEU A 98 -23.54 5.29 -15.69
N TRP A 99 -23.56 6.42 -16.41
CA TRP A 99 -22.89 7.66 -16.00
C TRP A 99 -23.40 8.17 -14.65
N LYS A 100 -24.72 8.14 -14.41
CA LYS A 100 -25.29 8.50 -13.10
C LYS A 100 -24.77 7.59 -11.99
N LYS A 101 -24.70 6.29 -12.23
CA LYS A 101 -24.19 5.30 -11.28
C LYS A 101 -22.69 5.53 -11.01
N CYS A 102 -21.88 5.76 -12.05
CA CYS A 102 -20.46 6.09 -11.91
C CYS A 102 -20.24 7.36 -11.10
N GLY A 103 -20.98 8.43 -11.38
CA GLY A 103 -20.92 9.68 -10.62
C GLY A 103 -21.25 9.51 -9.14
N LEU A 104 -22.27 8.70 -8.83
CA LEU A 104 -22.66 8.39 -7.46
C LEU A 104 -21.58 7.52 -6.74
N LEU A 105 -20.96 6.58 -7.46
CA LEU A 105 -19.82 5.82 -6.93
C LEU A 105 -18.62 6.75 -6.62
N CYS A 106 -18.30 7.68 -7.51
CA CYS A 106 -17.24 8.66 -7.27
C CYS A 106 -17.55 9.54 -6.04
N LEU A 107 -18.80 9.97 -5.86
CA LEU A 107 -19.21 10.74 -4.69
C LEU A 107 -19.01 9.93 -3.39
N TRP A 108 -19.43 8.66 -3.36
CA TRP A 108 -19.15 7.78 -2.22
C TRP A 108 -17.66 7.53 -2.00
N CYS A 109 -16.88 7.44 -3.08
CA CYS A 109 -15.43 7.31 -2.98
C CYS A 109 -14.77 8.54 -2.34
N CYS A 110 -15.30 9.76 -2.51
CA CYS A 110 -14.81 10.92 -1.74
C CYS A 110 -14.95 10.70 -0.22
N LEU A 111 -16.09 10.17 0.24
CA LEU A 111 -16.26 9.83 1.65
C LEU A 111 -15.31 8.69 2.06
N PHE A 112 -15.24 7.62 1.27
CA PHE A 112 -14.51 6.40 1.64
C PHE A 112 -12.99 6.55 1.58
N PHE A 113 -12.45 7.35 0.64
CA PHE A 113 -11.01 7.47 0.43
C PHE A 113 -10.41 8.80 0.90
N LEU A 114 -11.23 9.79 1.30
CA LEU A 114 -10.75 11.04 1.90
C LEU A 114 -11.17 11.14 3.36
N VAL A 115 -12.48 11.13 3.64
CA VAL A 115 -12.98 11.42 4.99
C VAL A 115 -12.67 10.28 5.96
N ILE A 116 -12.97 9.03 5.58
CA ILE A 116 -12.75 7.87 6.46
C ILE A 116 -11.27 7.63 6.76
N PRO A 117 -10.35 7.57 5.75
CA PRO A 117 -8.93 7.42 6.02
C PRO A 117 -8.36 8.56 6.87
N PHE A 118 -8.76 9.81 6.59
CA PHE A 118 -8.34 10.93 7.41
C PHE A 118 -8.83 10.81 8.85
N GLY A 119 -10.10 10.45 9.05
CA GLY A 119 -10.67 10.25 10.38
C GLY A 119 -9.95 9.15 11.18
N ILE A 120 -9.65 8.01 10.54
CA ILE A 120 -8.90 6.91 11.15
C ILE A 120 -7.48 7.36 11.51
N TYR A 121 -6.80 8.01 10.56
CA TYR A 121 -5.45 8.50 10.75
C TYR A 121 -5.37 9.55 11.87
N PHE A 122 -6.30 10.51 11.89
CA PHE A 122 -6.39 11.51 12.93
C PHE A 122 -6.69 10.89 14.30
N ALA A 123 -7.62 9.92 14.36
CA ALA A 123 -7.96 9.21 15.58
C ALA A 123 -6.79 8.40 16.17
N ALA A 124 -5.82 7.98 15.34
CA ALA A 124 -4.63 7.28 15.80
C ALA A 124 -3.73 8.14 16.72
N PHE A 125 -3.92 9.47 16.72
CA PHE A 125 -3.22 10.41 17.61
C PHE A 125 -3.91 10.59 18.96
N LEU A 126 -5.15 10.11 19.15
CA LEU A 126 -5.87 10.22 20.43
C LEU A 126 -5.08 9.68 21.63
N PRO A 127 -4.42 8.52 21.58
CA PRO A 127 -3.65 8.02 22.71
C PRO A 127 -2.51 8.94 23.16
N LEU A 128 -1.96 9.76 22.25
CA LEU A 128 -0.86 10.67 22.57
C LEU A 128 -1.31 11.81 23.48
N THR A 129 -2.58 12.19 23.44
CA THR A 129 -3.12 13.25 24.31
C THR A 129 -3.28 12.82 25.77
N THR A 130 -3.19 11.52 26.04
CA THR A 130 -3.29 10.96 27.41
C THR A 130 -1.93 10.78 28.08
N LEU A 131 -0.84 11.09 27.37
CA LEU A 131 0.50 10.99 27.93
C LEU A 131 0.74 12.08 29.00
N PRO A 132 1.42 11.76 30.14
CA PRO A 132 1.55 12.66 31.29
C PRO A 132 2.21 14.03 31.01
N HIS A 133 2.97 14.12 29.95
CA HIS A 133 3.68 15.35 29.57
C HIS A 133 3.08 16.07 28.36
N ASN A 134 1.99 15.53 27.77
CA ASN A 134 1.32 16.18 26.65
C ASN A 134 0.19 17.08 27.17
N VAL A 135 0.43 18.40 27.16
CA VAL A 135 -0.57 19.43 27.50
C VAL A 135 -1.22 20.04 26.27
N GLU A 136 -0.84 19.58 25.07
CA GLU A 136 -1.35 20.11 23.82
C GLU A 136 -2.73 19.56 23.48
N ARG A 137 -3.49 20.34 22.73
CA ARG A 137 -4.76 19.86 22.15
C ARG A 137 -4.47 18.83 21.06
N LEU A 138 -5.39 17.90 20.84
CA LEU A 138 -5.25 16.85 19.83
C LEU A 138 -4.87 17.41 18.44
N TRP A 139 -5.47 18.54 18.03
CA TRP A 139 -5.14 19.16 16.74
C TRP A 139 -3.70 19.66 16.68
N ASP A 140 -3.24 20.31 17.73
CA ASP A 140 -1.87 20.83 17.79
C ASP A 140 -0.86 19.69 17.83
N THR A 141 -1.11 18.65 18.61
CA THR A 141 -0.34 17.41 18.62
C THR A 141 -0.28 16.81 17.21
N PHE A 142 -1.42 16.66 16.53
CA PHE A 142 -1.48 16.13 15.18
C PHE A 142 -0.61 16.94 14.21
N VAL A 143 -0.78 18.27 14.16
CA VAL A 143 -0.03 19.16 13.25
C VAL A 143 1.46 19.12 13.55
N ASN A 144 1.86 19.16 14.83
CA ASN A 144 3.26 19.11 15.24
C ASN A 144 3.92 17.81 14.79
N TYR A 145 3.25 16.67 14.96
CA TYR A 145 3.77 15.38 14.49
C TYR A 145 3.87 15.31 12.95
N GLN A 146 2.87 15.85 12.19
CA GLN A 146 2.96 15.89 10.73
C GLN A 146 4.19 16.71 10.29
N THR A 147 4.36 17.89 10.87
CA THR A 147 5.49 18.78 10.55
C THR A 147 6.81 18.14 10.88
N THR A 148 6.92 17.52 12.05
CA THR A 148 8.16 16.84 12.50
C THR A 148 8.49 15.65 11.59
N MET A 149 7.50 14.81 11.26
CA MET A 149 7.71 13.66 10.36
C MET A 149 8.10 14.12 8.96
N PHE A 150 7.43 15.16 8.43
CA PHE A 150 7.76 15.69 7.11
C PHE A 150 9.19 16.26 7.08
N ASN A 151 9.57 17.07 8.07
CA ASN A 151 10.91 17.64 8.16
C ASN A 151 11.98 16.56 8.32
N TYR A 152 11.73 15.57 9.18
CA TYR A 152 12.65 14.44 9.36
C TYR A 152 12.84 13.70 8.02
N HIS A 153 11.76 13.37 7.33
CA HIS A 153 11.84 12.62 6.10
C HIS A 153 12.40 13.41 4.91
N SER A 154 12.20 14.73 4.85
CA SER A 154 12.72 15.58 3.78
C SER A 154 14.19 15.96 3.97
N GLN A 155 14.67 15.99 5.22
CA GLN A 155 16.04 16.45 5.54
C GLN A 155 16.99 15.31 5.90
N LEU A 156 16.50 14.07 6.01
CA LEU A 156 17.31 12.93 6.39
C LEU A 156 18.35 12.64 5.30
N LYS A 157 19.62 12.87 5.63
CA LYS A 157 20.81 12.54 4.83
C LYS A 157 21.68 11.54 5.61
N ALA A 158 21.08 10.44 6.04
CA ALA A 158 21.83 9.38 6.70
C ALA A 158 22.54 8.53 5.63
N GLU A 159 23.86 8.56 5.65
CA GLU A 159 24.65 7.62 4.87
C GLU A 159 24.74 6.30 5.62
N HIS A 160 24.41 5.21 4.94
CA HIS A 160 24.60 3.87 5.48
C HIS A 160 25.40 3.06 4.47
N TYR A 161 26.55 2.52 4.92
CA TYR A 161 27.46 1.80 4.02
C TYR A 161 26.83 0.55 3.38
N PHE A 162 25.72 0.06 3.93
CA PHE A 162 24.94 -1.06 3.41
C PHE A 162 23.67 -0.60 2.69
N ALA A 163 23.53 0.69 2.37
CA ALA A 163 22.40 1.21 1.60
C ALA A 163 22.37 0.58 0.21
N SER A 164 21.17 0.34 -0.31
CA SER A 164 20.96 -0.15 -1.67
C SER A 164 19.97 0.74 -2.43
N PRO A 165 20.26 1.09 -3.68
CA PRO A 165 19.33 1.84 -4.51
C PRO A 165 18.12 0.97 -4.90
N TRP A 166 16.99 1.64 -5.20
CA TRP A 166 15.72 0.99 -5.48
C TRP A 166 15.77 -0.09 -6.58
N TYR A 167 16.65 0.03 -7.57
CA TYR A 167 16.80 -0.95 -8.66
C TYR A 167 17.53 -2.23 -8.25
N GLU A 168 18.21 -2.27 -7.11
CA GLU A 168 18.83 -3.47 -6.53
C GLU A 168 17.82 -4.29 -5.72
N TRP A 169 16.74 -3.69 -5.22
CA TRP A 169 15.77 -4.36 -4.34
C TRP A 169 15.08 -5.58 -4.99
N PRO A 170 14.66 -5.53 -6.29
CA PRO A 170 14.05 -6.72 -6.91
C PRO A 170 14.95 -7.94 -6.97
N PHE A 171 16.26 -7.76 -6.83
CA PHE A 171 17.26 -8.83 -6.90
C PHE A 171 17.85 -9.18 -5.54
N ASP A 172 17.44 -8.47 -4.49
CA ASP A 172 17.95 -8.63 -3.10
C ASP A 172 19.49 -8.65 -3.05
N ILE A 173 20.14 -7.75 -3.80
CA ILE A 173 21.61 -7.69 -3.94
C ILE A 173 22.26 -7.35 -2.61
N ARG A 174 21.62 -6.47 -1.81
CA ARG A 174 22.04 -6.14 -0.45
C ARG A 174 20.89 -6.36 0.49
N PRO A 175 20.93 -7.42 1.35
CA PRO A 175 19.91 -7.65 2.34
C PRO A 175 19.92 -6.55 3.40
N ILE A 176 18.79 -6.31 4.06
CA ILE A 176 18.72 -5.35 5.15
C ILE A 176 19.45 -5.94 6.36
N TRP A 177 20.48 -5.24 6.84
CA TRP A 177 21.25 -5.67 8.00
C TRP A 177 20.77 -4.91 9.24
N TYR A 178 20.05 -5.58 10.12
CA TYR A 178 19.44 -4.97 11.31
C TYR A 178 20.35 -4.94 12.51
N PHE A 179 21.20 -5.95 12.67
CA PHE A 179 22.07 -6.07 13.83
C PHE A 179 23.33 -6.87 13.50
N ALA A 180 24.44 -6.46 14.05
CA ALA A 180 25.67 -7.24 14.16
C ALA A 180 26.26 -7.01 15.55
N SER A 181 26.73 -8.07 16.22
CA SER A 181 27.45 -7.92 17.49
C SER A 181 28.83 -7.31 17.24
N ASP A 182 29.24 -6.38 18.10
CA ASP A 182 30.57 -5.74 18.03
C ASP A 182 31.73 -6.67 18.45
N ALA A 183 31.38 -7.72 19.20
CA ALA A 183 32.32 -8.72 19.69
C ALA A 183 31.82 -10.13 19.51
N CYS A 184 32.74 -11.08 19.34
CA CYS A 184 32.38 -12.50 19.36
C CYS A 184 32.06 -12.95 20.79
N ASN A 185 31.24 -14.00 20.92
CA ASN A 185 30.99 -14.69 22.19
C ASN A 185 32.21 -15.52 22.63
N ALA A 186 32.12 -16.18 23.78
CA ALA A 186 33.21 -17.03 24.31
C ALA A 186 33.58 -18.22 23.38
N ALA A 187 32.71 -18.58 22.42
CA ALA A 187 32.96 -19.60 21.41
C ALA A 187 33.56 -19.02 20.11
N GLY A 188 33.81 -17.70 20.03
CA GLY A 188 34.30 -17.04 18.81
C GLY A 188 33.23 -16.74 17.76
N GLU A 189 31.93 -16.80 18.11
CA GLU A 189 30.81 -16.60 17.19
C GLU A 189 30.28 -15.16 17.26
N TYR A 190 29.89 -14.62 16.11
CA TYR A 190 29.22 -13.34 15.99
C TYR A 190 27.71 -13.54 15.80
N SER A 191 26.92 -12.70 16.43
CA SER A 191 25.47 -12.67 16.25
C SER A 191 25.06 -11.62 15.25
N THR A 192 24.22 -11.98 14.28
CA THR A 192 23.71 -11.04 13.27
C THR A 192 22.22 -11.27 13.03
N ILE A 193 21.52 -10.19 12.67
CA ILE A 193 20.13 -10.22 12.19
C ILE A 193 20.08 -9.54 10.83
N ALA A 194 19.79 -10.32 9.79
CA ALA A 194 19.65 -9.82 8.44
C ALA A 194 18.31 -10.28 7.84
N ALA A 195 17.63 -9.39 7.11
CA ALA A 195 16.46 -9.73 6.33
C ALA A 195 16.89 -10.03 4.90
N LEU A 196 16.96 -11.30 4.58
CA LEU A 196 17.32 -11.83 3.26
C LEU A 196 16.10 -12.51 2.65
N GLY A 197 15.78 -12.21 1.38
CA GLY A 197 14.73 -12.90 0.64
C GLY A 197 15.11 -14.35 0.32
N ASN A 198 14.11 -15.22 0.17
CA ASN A 198 14.35 -16.57 -0.36
C ASN A 198 14.64 -16.45 -1.88
N PRO A 199 15.86 -16.78 -2.37
CA PRO A 199 16.24 -16.53 -3.76
C PRO A 199 15.30 -17.21 -4.77
N LEU A 200 14.83 -18.42 -4.48
CA LEU A 200 13.90 -19.14 -5.36
C LEU A 200 12.55 -18.43 -5.46
N LEU A 201 11.98 -18.02 -4.30
CA LEU A 201 10.71 -17.30 -4.28
C LEU A 201 10.84 -15.95 -4.99
N TRP A 202 11.95 -15.26 -4.83
CA TRP A 202 12.18 -13.96 -5.46
C TRP A 202 12.27 -14.07 -6.98
N ILE A 203 13.03 -15.04 -7.51
CA ILE A 203 13.10 -15.29 -8.96
C ILE A 203 11.71 -15.62 -9.52
N VAL A 204 10.99 -16.57 -8.90
CA VAL A 204 9.66 -16.96 -9.34
C VAL A 204 8.68 -15.80 -9.25
N SER A 205 8.72 -14.99 -8.18
CA SER A 205 7.87 -13.81 -8.01
C SER A 205 8.16 -12.74 -9.06
N PHE A 206 9.43 -12.53 -9.41
CA PHE A 206 9.81 -11.59 -10.47
C PHE A 206 9.27 -12.01 -11.84
N LEU A 207 9.40 -13.29 -12.18
CA LEU A 207 8.82 -13.83 -13.42
C LEU A 207 7.30 -13.76 -13.42
N ALA A 208 6.66 -14.05 -12.28
CA ALA A 208 5.23 -13.92 -12.12
C ALA A 208 4.76 -12.45 -12.25
N LEU A 209 5.54 -11.50 -11.75
CA LEU A 209 5.26 -10.07 -11.90
C LEU A 209 5.31 -9.66 -13.38
N ILE A 210 6.33 -10.09 -14.14
CA ILE A 210 6.40 -9.83 -15.59
C ILE A 210 5.16 -10.39 -16.29
N ALA A 211 4.77 -11.62 -15.98
CA ALA A 211 3.58 -12.23 -16.54
C ALA A 211 2.30 -11.46 -16.13
N ALA A 212 2.21 -10.98 -14.89
CA ALA A 212 1.09 -10.19 -14.39
C ALA A 212 1.02 -8.83 -15.09
N VAL A 213 2.15 -8.14 -15.29
CA VAL A 213 2.21 -6.86 -16.04
C VAL A 213 1.74 -7.06 -17.48
N ARG A 214 2.16 -8.13 -18.15
CA ARG A 214 1.65 -8.45 -19.49
C ARG A 214 0.14 -8.62 -19.53
N GLN A 215 -0.48 -9.12 -18.47
CA GLN A 215 -1.93 -9.27 -18.39
C GLN A 215 -2.69 -7.94 -18.28
N LEU A 216 -2.04 -6.82 -17.96
CA LEU A 216 -2.66 -5.49 -18.01
C LEU A 216 -3.21 -5.16 -19.40
N TRP A 217 -2.55 -5.63 -20.48
CA TRP A 217 -3.00 -5.46 -21.86
C TRP A 217 -4.33 -6.16 -22.16
N HIS A 218 -4.69 -7.17 -21.34
CA HIS A 218 -5.92 -7.95 -21.49
C HIS A 218 -7.04 -7.50 -20.53
N GLY A 219 -6.81 -6.46 -19.74
CA GLY A 219 -7.78 -5.81 -18.87
C GLY A 219 -7.52 -5.99 -17.37
N ILE A 220 -7.90 -4.97 -16.61
CA ILE A 220 -7.63 -4.81 -15.17
C ILE A 220 -8.43 -5.81 -14.29
N ARG A 221 -9.40 -6.52 -14.85
CA ARG A 221 -10.26 -7.47 -14.12
C ARG A 221 -9.56 -8.75 -13.69
N ARG A 222 -8.40 -9.06 -14.26
CA ARG A 222 -7.68 -10.29 -13.94
C ARG A 222 -6.93 -10.14 -12.61
N PRO A 223 -6.96 -11.12 -11.70
CA PRO A 223 -6.27 -11.05 -10.40
C PRO A 223 -4.78 -10.71 -10.51
N ALA A 224 -4.11 -11.27 -11.51
CA ALA A 224 -2.69 -10.99 -11.77
C ALA A 224 -2.44 -9.52 -12.15
N ALA A 225 -3.34 -8.89 -12.91
CA ALA A 225 -3.26 -7.46 -13.23
C ALA A 225 -3.46 -6.60 -11.96
N VAL A 226 -4.35 -7.01 -11.06
CA VAL A 226 -4.53 -6.34 -9.75
C VAL A 226 -3.25 -6.42 -8.93
N ALA A 227 -2.61 -7.58 -8.87
CA ALA A 227 -1.33 -7.76 -8.17
C ALA A 227 -0.22 -6.89 -8.79
N ALA A 228 -0.14 -6.81 -10.12
CA ALA A 228 0.81 -5.96 -10.82
C ALA A 228 0.60 -4.47 -10.51
N VAL A 229 -0.65 -3.98 -10.55
CA VAL A 229 -0.97 -2.59 -10.20
C VAL A 229 -0.63 -2.32 -8.74
N GLY A 230 -0.96 -3.26 -7.84
CA GLY A 230 -0.65 -3.16 -6.41
C GLY A 230 0.84 -3.04 -6.16
N PHE A 231 1.64 -3.92 -6.75
CA PHE A 231 3.09 -3.87 -6.63
C PHE A 231 3.66 -2.56 -7.20
N LEU A 232 3.31 -2.22 -8.44
CA LEU A 232 3.84 -1.04 -9.11
C LEU A 232 3.47 0.26 -8.40
N SER A 233 2.25 0.36 -7.84
CA SER A 233 1.83 1.56 -7.11
C SER A 233 2.67 1.82 -5.86
N VAL A 234 3.13 0.78 -5.18
CA VAL A 234 3.98 0.89 -3.99
C VAL A 234 5.45 1.05 -4.35
N TYR A 235 5.89 0.42 -5.46
CA TYR A 235 7.29 0.40 -5.86
C TYR A 235 7.73 1.65 -6.64
N LEU A 236 6.93 2.10 -7.64
CA LEU A 236 7.32 3.20 -8.52
C LEU A 236 7.59 4.53 -7.80
N PRO A 237 6.89 4.93 -6.73
CA PRO A 237 7.20 6.17 -6.02
C PRO A 237 8.65 6.25 -5.52
N TRP A 238 9.28 5.10 -5.21
CA TRP A 238 10.66 5.05 -4.77
C TRP A 238 11.68 5.43 -5.85
N THR A 239 11.28 5.36 -7.12
CA THR A 239 12.14 5.85 -8.23
C THR A 239 12.31 7.36 -8.22
N LEU A 240 11.37 8.08 -7.57
CA LEU A 240 11.35 9.55 -7.48
C LEU A 240 11.88 10.07 -6.15
N VAL A 241 12.01 9.20 -5.16
CA VAL A 241 12.50 9.57 -3.82
C VAL A 241 13.99 9.25 -3.75
N PRO A 242 14.88 10.26 -3.65
CA PRO A 242 16.33 10.04 -3.58
C PRO A 242 16.72 9.52 -2.19
N ARG A 243 16.24 8.36 -1.82
CA ARG A 243 16.62 7.62 -0.62
C ARG A 243 17.42 6.40 -1.01
N LEU A 244 18.57 6.29 -0.39
CA LEU A 244 19.41 5.10 -0.41
C LEU A 244 19.08 4.22 0.79
#